data_48a385e09223a4a3f0cb61fcab3650e9
#
_entry.id   48a385e09223a4a3f0cb61fcab3650e9
#
_cell.length_a   1.000
_cell.length_b   1.000
_cell.length_c   1.000
_cell.angle_alpha   90.00
_cell.angle_beta   90.00
_cell.angle_gamma   90.00
#
_symmetry.space_group_name_H-M   'P 1'
#
loop_
_entity.id
_entity.type
_entity.pdbx_description
1 polymer ?
#
loop_
_entity_poly.entity_id
_entity_poly.type
_entity_poly.pdbx_seq_one_letter_code
_entity_poly.pdbx_strand_id
1 'polypeptide(L)'
;GRKIFKIDRNTSYLISSGTAICGGSAIAAVGPVLKAKDSEMSVALGTIFILNAIALFIFPMIGHALNMSEHEFGTWAAIAIHDTSSVVGAGAAYGEEALKVATTIKLTRALWIIPIAFATSFIFKSKGQKISIPWFIFYFVLAMIVNTYLLDGMPEIGNAINGIARKTLTITMFFIGASLSIDVLKAVGVKPLLQGIALWVVISLSTLAYIYYFA
;
A
#
# COMPACT_ATOMS: atom_id res chain seq x y z
N GLY A 1 -10.24 -10.65 12.04
CA GLY A 1 -11.05 -9.46 12.28
C GLY A 1 -12.45 -9.79 12.79
N ARG A 2 -13.27 -10.48 11.99
CA ARG A 2 -14.68 -10.73 12.32
C ARG A 2 -14.91 -11.39 13.68
N LYS A 3 -14.17 -12.47 14.01
CA LYS A 3 -14.36 -13.21 15.27
C LYS A 3 -13.73 -12.52 16.47
N ILE A 4 -12.56 -11.93 16.30
CA ILE A 4 -11.78 -11.34 17.39
C ILE A 4 -12.26 -9.91 17.71
N PHE A 5 -12.37 -9.06 16.70
CA PHE A 5 -12.71 -7.64 16.89
C PHE A 5 -14.21 -7.34 16.71
N LYS A 6 -15.04 -8.35 16.38
CA LYS A 6 -16.48 -8.22 16.14
C LYS A 6 -16.82 -7.12 15.12
N ILE A 7 -16.07 -7.10 14.01
CA ILE A 7 -16.27 -6.20 12.88
C ILE A 7 -17.10 -6.93 11.83
N ASP A 8 -17.87 -6.19 11.03
CA ASP A 8 -18.61 -6.80 9.93
C ASP A 8 -17.67 -7.51 8.93
N ARG A 9 -18.24 -8.43 8.15
CA ARG A 9 -17.44 -9.30 7.28
C ARG A 9 -16.74 -8.53 6.16
N ASN A 10 -17.44 -7.57 5.55
CA ASN A 10 -16.91 -6.85 4.40
C ASN A 10 -15.81 -5.89 4.81
N THR A 11 -16.03 -5.05 5.84
CA THR A 11 -15.01 -4.14 6.37
C THR A 11 -13.76 -4.92 6.81
N SER A 12 -13.93 -6.02 7.55
CA SER A 12 -12.81 -6.85 7.98
C SER A 12 -12.02 -7.44 6.79
N TYR A 13 -12.71 -7.89 5.75
CA TYR A 13 -12.08 -8.43 4.55
C TYR A 13 -11.36 -7.34 3.75
N LEU A 14 -11.97 -6.15 3.61
CA LEU A 14 -11.37 -5.00 2.92
C LEU A 14 -10.09 -4.52 3.61
N ILE A 15 -10.09 -4.39 4.95
CA ILE A 15 -8.88 -4.05 5.70
C ILE A 15 -7.79 -5.09 5.48
N SER A 16 -8.14 -6.38 5.55
CA SER A 16 -7.17 -7.47 5.34
C SER A 16 -6.60 -7.48 3.92
N SER A 17 -7.44 -7.26 2.90
CA SER A 17 -7.00 -7.18 1.50
C SER A 17 -6.11 -5.95 1.26
N GLY A 18 -6.47 -4.81 1.85
CA GLY A 18 -5.65 -3.59 1.80
C GLY A 18 -4.28 -3.80 2.43
N THR A 19 -4.23 -4.40 3.63
CA THR A 19 -2.96 -4.74 4.30
C THR A 19 -2.11 -5.71 3.48
N ALA A 20 -2.75 -6.71 2.87
CA ALA A 20 -2.04 -7.77 2.14
C ALA A 20 -1.37 -7.28 0.85
N ILE A 21 -1.87 -6.22 0.21
CA ILE A 21 -1.40 -5.81 -1.12
C ILE A 21 -0.87 -4.37 -1.13
N CYS A 22 -1.76 -3.39 -1.39
CA CYS A 22 -1.37 -2.00 -1.62
C CYS A 22 -2.39 -0.99 -1.08
N GLY A 23 -3.00 -1.31 0.04
CA GLY A 23 -3.89 -0.39 0.75
C GLY A 23 -5.15 -0.03 -0.03
N GLY A 24 -5.30 1.26 -0.31
CA GLY A 24 -6.51 1.82 -0.93
C GLY A 24 -6.86 1.24 -2.29
N SER A 25 -5.87 0.97 -3.15
CA SER A 25 -6.09 0.40 -4.48
C SER A 25 -6.69 -1.01 -4.41
N ALA A 26 -6.23 -1.82 -3.46
CA ALA A 26 -6.81 -3.15 -3.24
C ALA A 26 -8.24 -3.07 -2.71
N ILE A 27 -8.54 -2.14 -1.79
CA ILE A 27 -9.89 -1.90 -1.27
C ILE A 27 -10.81 -1.45 -2.41
N ALA A 28 -10.37 -0.50 -3.25
CA ALA A 28 -11.14 0.02 -4.37
C ALA A 28 -11.45 -1.06 -5.42
N ALA A 29 -10.53 -1.99 -5.65
CA ALA A 29 -10.74 -3.10 -6.59
C ALA A 29 -11.65 -4.20 -6.02
N VAL A 30 -11.49 -4.54 -4.74
CA VAL A 30 -12.20 -5.64 -4.09
C VAL A 30 -13.59 -5.23 -3.59
N GLY A 31 -13.77 -3.97 -3.18
CA GLY A 31 -15.04 -3.46 -2.63
C GLY A 31 -16.26 -3.69 -3.54
N PRO A 32 -16.24 -3.31 -4.83
CA PRO A 32 -17.33 -3.59 -5.76
C PRO A 32 -17.61 -5.10 -5.92
N VAL A 33 -16.56 -5.93 -5.91
CA VAL A 33 -16.70 -7.40 -6.00
C VAL A 33 -17.43 -7.97 -4.79
N LEU A 34 -17.19 -7.41 -3.61
CA LEU A 34 -17.88 -7.75 -2.37
C LEU A 34 -19.30 -7.17 -2.28
N LYS A 35 -19.69 -6.27 -3.17
CA LYS A 35 -20.87 -5.41 -3.01
C LYS A 35 -20.85 -4.67 -1.67
N ALA A 36 -19.66 -4.22 -1.28
CA ALA A 36 -19.48 -3.50 -0.04
C ALA A 36 -20.21 -2.15 -0.10
N LYS A 37 -20.79 -1.75 1.03
CA LYS A 37 -21.42 -0.44 1.17
C LYS A 37 -20.34 0.65 1.19
N ASP A 38 -20.71 1.85 0.76
CA ASP A 38 -19.82 3.01 0.79
C ASP A 38 -19.25 3.28 2.19
N SER A 39 -20.07 3.07 3.23
CA SER A 39 -19.65 3.18 4.62
C SER A 39 -18.60 2.14 5.01
N GLU A 40 -18.73 0.89 4.55
CA GLU A 40 -17.76 -0.19 4.80
C GLU A 40 -16.43 0.10 4.10
N MET A 41 -16.48 0.61 2.87
CA MET A 41 -15.30 1.03 2.11
C MET A 41 -14.61 2.22 2.76
N SER A 42 -15.38 3.24 3.18
CA SER A 42 -14.85 4.44 3.83
C SER A 42 -14.15 4.11 5.14
N VAL A 43 -14.72 3.23 5.96
CA VAL A 43 -14.10 2.76 7.21
C VAL A 43 -12.81 2.00 6.93
N ALA A 44 -12.79 1.12 5.93
CA ALA A 44 -11.60 0.37 5.56
C ALA A 44 -10.48 1.29 5.02
N LEU A 45 -10.82 2.21 4.13
CA LEU A 45 -9.88 3.21 3.58
C LEU A 45 -9.33 4.12 4.68
N GLY A 46 -10.21 4.64 5.55
CA GLY A 46 -9.81 5.49 6.66
C GLY A 46 -8.85 4.78 7.62
N THR A 47 -9.11 3.50 7.93
CA THR A 47 -8.20 2.67 8.75
C THR A 47 -6.80 2.60 8.13
N ILE A 48 -6.73 2.29 6.84
CA ILE A 48 -5.44 2.16 6.13
C ILE A 48 -4.73 3.52 6.05
N PHE A 49 -5.44 4.60 5.76
CA PHE A 49 -4.82 5.93 5.63
C PHE A 49 -4.28 6.45 6.95
N ILE A 50 -4.99 6.23 8.07
CA ILE A 50 -4.50 6.60 9.40
C ILE A 50 -3.19 5.87 9.71
N LEU A 51 -3.15 4.55 9.50
CA LEU A 51 -1.95 3.76 9.76
C LEU A 51 -0.78 4.17 8.86
N ASN A 52 -1.05 4.48 7.60
CA ASN A 52 -0.04 4.93 6.66
C ASN A 52 0.54 6.31 6.99
N ALA A 53 -0.30 7.24 7.46
CA ALA A 53 0.19 8.54 7.91
C ALA A 53 1.14 8.40 9.10
N ILE A 54 0.84 7.50 10.04
CA ILE A 54 1.71 7.18 11.16
C ILE A 54 2.99 6.48 10.67
N ALA A 55 2.86 5.51 9.76
CA ALA A 55 3.97 4.74 9.21
C ALA A 55 5.01 5.61 8.51
N LEU A 56 4.56 6.64 7.79
CA LEU A 56 5.44 7.56 7.06
C LEU A 56 6.54 8.15 7.95
N PHE A 57 6.23 8.41 9.22
CA PHE A 57 7.17 8.98 10.19
C PHE A 57 7.88 7.91 11.03
N ILE A 58 7.13 6.92 11.52
CA ILE A 58 7.65 5.93 12.46
C ILE A 58 8.63 4.97 11.79
N PHE A 59 8.38 4.54 10.55
CA PHE A 59 9.23 3.53 9.91
C PHE A 59 10.66 4.00 9.67
N PRO A 60 10.92 5.20 9.10
CA PRO A 60 12.29 5.69 8.95
C PRO A 60 13.02 5.81 10.28
N MET A 61 12.33 6.27 11.34
CA MET A 61 12.92 6.35 12.68
C MET A 61 13.33 4.97 13.22
N ILE A 62 12.47 3.96 13.07
CA ILE A 62 12.79 2.59 13.50
C ILE A 62 13.92 2.01 12.65
N GLY A 63 13.90 2.20 11.33
CA GLY A 63 14.94 1.74 10.43
C GLY A 63 16.32 2.27 10.82
N HIS A 64 16.44 3.57 11.09
CA HIS A 64 17.66 4.17 11.59
C HIS A 64 18.07 3.64 12.99
N ALA A 65 17.11 3.46 13.89
CA ALA A 65 17.39 2.93 15.23
C ALA A 65 17.89 1.46 15.19
N LEU A 66 17.46 0.70 14.19
CA LEU A 66 17.90 -0.68 13.94
C LEU A 66 19.16 -0.76 13.04
N ASN A 67 19.71 0.39 12.60
CA ASN A 67 20.83 0.47 11.67
C ASN A 67 20.62 -0.34 10.37
N MET A 68 19.40 -0.35 9.84
CA MET A 68 19.10 -1.05 8.61
C MET A 68 19.80 -0.41 7.42
N SER A 69 20.31 -1.23 6.49
CA SER A 69 20.75 -0.73 5.19
C SER A 69 19.56 -0.19 4.40
N GLU A 70 19.81 0.62 3.38
CA GLU A 70 18.75 1.16 2.52
C GLU A 70 17.96 0.04 1.82
N HIS A 71 18.62 -1.03 1.43
CA HIS A 71 17.99 -2.19 0.80
C HIS A 71 17.03 -2.93 1.76
N GLU A 72 17.51 -3.21 2.98
CA GLU A 72 16.70 -3.85 4.03
C GLU A 72 15.50 -2.99 4.41
N PHE A 73 15.72 -1.69 4.63
CA PHE A 73 14.65 -0.75 4.93
C PHE A 73 13.63 -0.66 3.78
N GLY A 74 14.10 -0.55 2.54
CA GLY A 74 13.25 -0.50 1.36
C GLY A 74 12.35 -1.75 1.25
N THR A 75 12.92 -2.92 1.49
CA THR A 75 12.19 -4.20 1.51
C THR A 75 11.17 -4.24 2.63
N TRP A 76 11.57 -3.88 3.86
CA TRP A 76 10.68 -3.84 5.01
C TRP A 76 9.52 -2.86 4.83
N ALA A 77 9.83 -1.63 4.45
CA ALA A 77 8.83 -0.58 4.22
C ALA A 77 7.82 -0.98 3.13
N ALA A 78 8.29 -1.56 2.02
CA ALA A 78 7.41 -2.04 0.96
C ALA A 78 6.41 -3.10 1.41
N ILE A 79 6.80 -3.97 2.33
CA ILE A 79 5.96 -5.06 2.82
C ILE A 79 5.06 -4.57 3.96
N ALA A 80 5.59 -3.82 4.90
CA ALA A 80 4.92 -3.45 6.14
C ALA A 80 4.02 -2.22 6.02
N ILE A 81 4.39 -1.19 5.26
CA ILE A 81 3.53 -0.02 5.03
C ILE A 81 2.49 -0.39 3.98
N HIS A 82 1.21 -0.08 4.21
CA HIS A 82 0.12 -0.60 3.38
C HIS A 82 0.00 0.11 2.02
N ASP A 83 0.15 1.43 1.96
CA ASP A 83 -0.08 2.23 0.76
C ASP A 83 1.20 2.52 -0.01
N THR A 84 1.09 2.60 -1.34
CA THR A 84 2.23 2.87 -2.23
C THR A 84 2.81 4.26 -2.00
N SER A 85 1.96 5.28 -1.85
CA SER A 85 2.42 6.65 -1.68
C SER A 85 3.23 6.82 -0.40
N SER A 86 2.75 6.25 0.72
CA SER A 86 3.45 6.31 2.01
C SER A 86 4.76 5.51 1.99
N VAL A 87 4.80 4.39 1.25
CA VAL A 87 6.04 3.63 1.03
C VAL A 87 7.07 4.47 0.29
N VAL A 88 6.67 5.14 -0.78
CA VAL A 88 7.56 6.00 -1.55
C VAL A 88 8.05 7.18 -0.71
N GLY A 89 7.16 7.78 0.11
CA GLY A 89 7.54 8.85 1.04
C GLY A 89 8.54 8.39 2.09
N ALA A 90 8.29 7.24 2.73
CA ALA A 90 9.20 6.68 3.73
C ALA A 90 10.56 6.27 3.11
N GLY A 91 10.54 5.65 1.92
CA GLY A 91 11.75 5.30 1.17
C GLY A 91 12.58 6.53 0.80
N ALA A 92 11.92 7.59 0.30
CA ALA A 92 12.59 8.84 -0.05
C ALA A 92 13.22 9.55 1.16
N ALA A 93 12.60 9.43 2.34
CA ALA A 93 13.13 9.98 3.58
C ALA A 93 14.32 9.17 4.12
N TYR A 94 14.42 7.89 3.75
CA TYR A 94 15.48 7.01 4.21
C TYR A 94 16.72 7.03 3.32
N GLY A 95 16.54 6.96 1.99
CA GLY A 95 17.63 7.00 1.03
C GLY A 95 17.18 6.72 -0.40
N GLU A 96 18.07 6.93 -1.38
CA GLU A 96 17.75 6.76 -2.79
C GLU A 96 17.54 5.29 -3.19
N GLU A 97 18.40 4.40 -2.66
CA GLU A 97 18.27 2.96 -2.89
C GLU A 97 17.02 2.43 -2.18
N ALA A 98 16.76 2.87 -0.94
CA ALA A 98 15.55 2.52 -0.21
C ALA A 98 14.28 2.90 -0.98
N LEU A 99 14.25 4.09 -1.57
CA LEU A 99 13.15 4.54 -2.43
C LEU A 99 12.95 3.61 -3.64
N LYS A 100 14.03 3.27 -4.34
CA LYS A 100 14.01 2.41 -5.53
C LYS A 100 13.50 1.01 -5.19
N VAL A 101 14.10 0.38 -4.17
CA VAL A 101 13.72 -0.96 -3.70
C VAL A 101 12.27 -0.99 -3.23
N ALA A 102 11.90 -0.06 -2.36
CA ALA A 102 10.56 0.02 -1.79
C ALA A 102 9.49 0.20 -2.86
N THR A 103 9.71 1.08 -3.82
CA THR A 103 8.77 1.34 -4.92
C THR A 103 8.62 0.11 -5.80
N THR A 104 9.72 -0.51 -6.21
CA THR A 104 9.71 -1.68 -7.09
C THR A 104 8.96 -2.85 -6.45
N ILE A 105 9.28 -3.20 -5.21
CA ILE A 105 8.61 -4.29 -4.49
C ILE A 105 7.13 -3.97 -4.29
N LYS A 106 6.78 -2.74 -3.93
CA LYS A 106 5.37 -2.37 -3.71
C LYS A 106 4.54 -2.43 -4.98
N LEU A 107 5.08 -1.98 -6.11
CA LEU A 107 4.39 -2.03 -7.39
C LEU A 107 4.25 -3.47 -7.91
N THR A 108 5.26 -4.31 -7.69
CA THR A 108 5.18 -5.75 -7.99
C THR A 108 4.08 -6.42 -7.16
N ARG A 109 3.95 -6.07 -5.86
CA ARG A 109 2.83 -6.56 -5.03
C ARG A 109 1.47 -6.11 -5.52
N ALA A 110 1.36 -4.93 -6.13
CA ALA A 110 0.10 -4.45 -6.68
C ALA A 110 -0.45 -5.36 -7.79
N LEU A 111 0.38 -6.16 -8.48
CA LEU A 111 -0.08 -7.18 -9.44
C LEU A 111 -1.00 -8.22 -8.79
N TRP A 112 -0.87 -8.48 -7.49
CA TRP A 112 -1.72 -9.40 -6.75
C TRP A 112 -3.17 -8.91 -6.56
N ILE A 113 -3.46 -7.65 -6.90
CA ILE A 113 -4.85 -7.15 -6.91
C ILE A 113 -5.72 -8.03 -7.82
N ILE A 114 -5.20 -8.39 -9.01
CA ILE A 114 -5.97 -9.14 -10.01
C ILE A 114 -6.32 -10.54 -9.47
N PRO A 115 -5.36 -11.39 -9.06
CA PRO A 115 -5.66 -12.69 -8.49
C PRO A 115 -6.62 -12.63 -7.29
N ILE A 116 -6.44 -11.65 -6.39
CA ILE A 116 -7.30 -11.53 -5.20
C ILE A 116 -8.71 -11.07 -5.57
N ALA A 117 -8.89 -10.17 -6.52
CA ALA A 117 -10.20 -9.77 -6.99
C ALA A 117 -10.97 -10.97 -7.61
N PHE A 118 -10.28 -11.79 -8.41
CA PHE A 118 -10.85 -13.04 -8.92
C PHE A 118 -11.21 -14.02 -7.80
N ALA A 119 -10.28 -14.31 -6.89
CA ALA A 119 -10.53 -15.19 -5.75
C ALA A 119 -11.72 -14.71 -4.90
N THR A 120 -11.82 -13.39 -4.66
CA THR A 120 -12.95 -12.77 -3.96
C THR A 120 -14.26 -13.03 -4.68
N SER A 121 -14.29 -12.88 -6.01
CA SER A 121 -15.48 -13.15 -6.81
C SER A 121 -15.97 -14.59 -6.67
N PHE A 122 -15.06 -15.57 -6.64
CA PHE A 122 -15.40 -16.97 -6.41
C PHE A 122 -15.90 -17.23 -4.99
N ILE A 123 -15.19 -16.74 -3.97
CA ILE A 123 -15.50 -16.96 -2.55
C ILE A 123 -16.87 -16.37 -2.18
N PHE A 124 -17.19 -15.20 -2.69
CA PHE A 124 -18.42 -14.47 -2.37
C PHE A 124 -19.55 -14.75 -3.38
N LYS A 125 -19.32 -15.63 -4.37
CA LYS A 125 -20.30 -16.01 -5.42
C LYS A 125 -20.92 -14.81 -6.12
N SER A 126 -20.12 -13.79 -6.39
CA SER A 126 -20.57 -12.51 -6.99
C SER A 126 -20.70 -12.65 -8.51
N LYS A 127 -21.71 -13.41 -8.98
CA LYS A 127 -21.99 -13.56 -10.42
C LYS A 127 -22.38 -12.21 -11.01
N GLY A 128 -21.76 -11.85 -12.15
CA GLY A 128 -22.13 -10.67 -12.95
C GLY A 128 -21.51 -9.33 -12.51
N GLN A 129 -20.62 -9.31 -11.54
CA GLN A 129 -19.88 -8.09 -11.20
C GLN A 129 -18.69 -7.89 -12.13
N LYS A 130 -18.57 -6.67 -12.68
CA LYS A 130 -17.37 -6.27 -13.41
C LYS A 130 -16.22 -6.10 -12.42
N ILE A 131 -15.15 -6.90 -12.58
CA ILE A 131 -13.92 -6.70 -11.82
C ILE A 131 -13.32 -5.40 -12.32
N SER A 132 -13.16 -4.43 -11.41
CA SER A 132 -12.47 -3.19 -11.73
C SER A 132 -10.98 -3.49 -11.85
N ILE A 133 -10.50 -3.50 -13.09
CA ILE A 133 -9.07 -3.70 -13.37
C ILE A 133 -8.38 -2.37 -13.15
N PRO A 134 -7.40 -2.30 -12.24
CA PRO A 134 -6.63 -1.07 -12.01
C PRO A 134 -5.65 -0.84 -13.16
N TRP A 135 -6.06 -0.04 -14.14
CA TRP A 135 -5.30 0.26 -15.36
C TRP A 135 -3.88 0.79 -15.09
N PHE A 136 -3.65 1.42 -13.96
CA PHE A 136 -2.31 1.90 -13.58
C PHE A 136 -1.25 0.80 -13.54
N ILE A 137 -1.66 -0.46 -13.29
CA ILE A 137 -0.74 -1.62 -13.30
C ILE A 137 -0.20 -1.87 -14.71
N PHE A 138 -1.07 -1.78 -15.71
CA PHE A 138 -0.66 -1.94 -17.12
C PHE A 138 0.25 -0.81 -17.56
N TYR A 139 -0.05 0.44 -17.17
CA TYR A 139 0.81 1.58 -17.44
C TYR A 139 2.16 1.46 -16.74
N PHE A 140 2.19 0.91 -15.54
CA PHE A 140 3.45 0.64 -14.83
C PHE A 140 4.29 -0.41 -15.56
N VAL A 141 3.70 -1.54 -15.96
CA VAL A 141 4.40 -2.58 -16.72
C VAL A 141 4.90 -2.03 -18.06
N LEU A 142 4.06 -1.27 -18.75
CA LEU A 142 4.45 -0.61 -20.01
C LEU A 142 5.62 0.36 -19.79
N ALA A 143 5.56 1.18 -18.74
CA ALA A 143 6.64 2.11 -18.40
C ALA A 143 7.95 1.37 -18.08
N MET A 144 7.88 0.23 -17.37
CA MET A 144 9.05 -0.63 -17.14
C MET A 144 9.66 -1.12 -18.44
N ILE A 145 8.84 -1.64 -19.37
CA ILE A 145 9.30 -2.12 -20.68
C ILE A 145 9.95 -0.96 -21.47
N VAL A 146 9.29 0.17 -21.54
CA VAL A 146 9.81 1.38 -22.23
C VAL A 146 11.13 1.83 -21.60
N ASN A 147 11.23 1.88 -20.28
CA ASN A 147 12.45 2.26 -19.61
C ASN A 147 13.59 1.28 -19.90
N THR A 148 13.31 -0.01 -19.85
CA THR A 148 14.33 -1.06 -20.02
C THR A 148 14.84 -1.17 -21.47
N TYR A 149 13.96 -1.02 -22.45
CA TYR A 149 14.31 -1.29 -23.85
C TYR A 149 14.47 -0.05 -24.74
N LEU A 150 13.86 1.09 -24.36
CA LEU A 150 13.86 2.30 -25.19
C LEU A 150 14.63 3.45 -24.56
N LEU A 151 14.69 3.56 -23.21
CA LEU A 151 15.33 4.67 -22.52
C LEU A 151 16.71 4.33 -21.94
N ASP A 152 17.16 3.08 -22.05
CA ASP A 152 18.46 2.63 -21.52
C ASP A 152 19.65 3.43 -22.09
N GLY A 153 19.52 3.96 -23.32
CA GLY A 153 20.49 4.86 -23.95
C GLY A 153 20.27 6.35 -23.74
N MET A 154 19.24 6.77 -22.96
CA MET A 154 18.83 8.18 -22.82
C MET A 154 18.63 8.57 -21.34
N PRO A 155 19.70 8.60 -20.53
CA PRO A 155 19.60 8.84 -19.09
C PRO A 155 19.02 10.24 -18.77
N GLU A 156 19.21 11.23 -19.63
CA GLU A 156 18.67 12.57 -19.43
C GLU A 156 17.14 12.60 -19.40
N ILE A 157 16.49 11.83 -20.29
CA ILE A 157 15.02 11.72 -20.34
C ILE A 157 14.52 11.02 -19.09
N GLY A 158 15.16 9.91 -18.70
CA GLY A 158 14.83 9.17 -17.47
C GLY A 158 14.93 10.06 -16.22
N ASN A 159 16.00 10.85 -16.11
CA ASN A 159 16.21 11.77 -14.99
C ASN A 159 15.19 12.90 -14.98
N ALA A 160 14.82 13.45 -16.12
CA ALA A 160 13.79 14.49 -16.22
C ALA A 160 12.41 13.95 -15.77
N ILE A 161 12.03 12.77 -16.26
CA ILE A 161 10.78 12.08 -15.85
C ILE A 161 10.78 11.80 -14.35
N ASN A 162 11.88 11.29 -13.80
CA ASN A 162 12.01 11.02 -12.37
C ASN A 162 11.90 12.31 -11.54
N GLY A 163 12.52 13.40 -12.00
CA GLY A 163 12.41 14.71 -11.33
C GLY A 163 10.96 15.22 -11.27
N ILE A 164 10.21 15.10 -12.36
CA ILE A 164 8.78 15.46 -12.40
C ILE A 164 7.98 14.54 -11.47
N ALA A 165 8.23 13.24 -11.53
CA ALA A 165 7.54 12.26 -10.70
C ALA A 165 7.73 12.52 -9.20
N ARG A 166 8.96 12.83 -8.76
CA ARG A 166 9.26 13.19 -7.35
C ARG A 166 8.48 14.44 -6.90
N LYS A 167 8.39 15.49 -7.73
CA LYS A 167 7.61 16.70 -7.43
C LYS A 167 6.12 16.40 -7.34
N THR A 168 5.59 15.63 -8.29
CA THR A 168 4.18 15.21 -8.29
C THR A 168 3.86 14.35 -7.06
N LEU A 169 4.79 13.49 -6.65
CA LEU A 169 4.64 12.70 -5.45
C LEU A 169 4.52 13.58 -4.19
N THR A 170 5.35 14.62 -4.06
CA THR A 170 5.28 15.56 -2.93
C THR A 170 3.91 16.24 -2.86
N ILE A 171 3.36 16.66 -4.01
CA ILE A 171 2.00 17.22 -4.08
C ILE A 171 0.94 16.19 -3.67
N THR A 172 1.07 14.96 -4.14
CA THR A 172 0.16 13.87 -3.78
C THR A 172 0.18 13.59 -2.27
N MET A 173 1.38 13.57 -1.65
CA MET A 173 1.54 13.41 -0.21
C MET A 173 0.87 14.53 0.58
N PHE A 174 0.98 15.77 0.11
CA PHE A 174 0.30 16.91 0.72
C PHE A 174 -1.22 16.72 0.68
N PHE A 175 -1.80 16.34 -0.46
CA PHE A 175 -3.24 16.11 -0.57
C PHE A 175 -3.72 14.94 0.29
N ILE A 176 -2.94 13.86 0.38
CA ILE A 176 -3.26 12.73 1.27
C ILE A 176 -3.28 13.21 2.73
N GLY A 177 -2.26 13.94 3.16
CA GLY A 177 -2.21 14.53 4.51
C GLY A 177 -3.39 15.46 4.78
N ALA A 178 -3.71 16.34 3.84
CA ALA A 178 -4.83 17.28 3.95
C ALA A 178 -6.22 16.58 3.98
N SER A 179 -6.34 15.40 3.39
CA SER A 179 -7.59 14.61 3.39
C SER A 179 -7.86 13.90 4.73
N LEU A 180 -6.87 13.79 5.60
CA LEU A 180 -7.01 13.20 6.93
C LEU A 180 -7.67 14.21 7.87
N SER A 181 -8.98 14.10 8.00
CA SER A 181 -9.76 14.94 8.92
C SER A 181 -10.09 14.19 10.21
N ILE A 182 -10.39 14.96 11.28
CA ILE A 182 -10.87 14.39 12.55
C ILE A 182 -12.16 13.59 12.35
N ASP A 183 -12.99 13.97 11.39
CA ASP A 183 -14.24 13.27 11.09
C ASP A 183 -13.98 11.88 10.50
N VAL A 184 -12.97 11.73 9.66
CA VAL A 184 -12.52 10.40 9.15
C VAL A 184 -12.03 9.53 10.31
N LEU A 185 -11.25 10.09 11.23
CA LEU A 185 -10.79 9.38 12.44
C LEU A 185 -11.96 8.90 13.30
N LYS A 186 -12.97 9.73 13.51
CA LYS A 186 -14.19 9.38 14.28
C LYS A 186 -15.04 8.35 13.55
N ALA A 187 -15.16 8.44 12.24
CA ALA A 187 -15.96 7.52 11.43
C ALA A 187 -15.40 6.09 11.37
N VAL A 188 -14.07 5.93 11.44
CA VAL A 188 -13.41 4.61 11.41
C VAL A 188 -13.78 3.78 12.63
N GLY A 189 -13.77 4.37 13.81
CA GLY A 189 -14.02 3.68 15.07
C GLY A 189 -12.84 2.79 15.52
N VAL A 190 -12.86 2.40 16.78
CA VAL A 190 -11.74 1.73 17.46
C VAL A 190 -11.49 0.30 16.93
N LYS A 191 -12.56 -0.45 16.67
CA LYS A 191 -12.44 -1.88 16.30
C LYS A 191 -11.75 -2.12 14.95
N PRO A 192 -12.12 -1.44 13.85
CA PRO A 192 -11.41 -1.51 12.58
C PRO A 192 -9.95 -1.09 12.70
N LEU A 193 -9.68 -0.03 13.46
CA LEU A 193 -8.32 0.44 13.71
C LEU A 193 -7.48 -0.61 14.45
N LEU A 194 -8.01 -1.25 15.47
CA LEU A 194 -7.33 -2.35 16.18
C LEU A 194 -7.04 -3.54 15.27
N GLN A 195 -7.95 -3.90 14.36
CA GLN A 195 -7.66 -4.92 13.35
C GLN A 195 -6.50 -4.50 12.45
N GLY A 196 -6.53 -3.27 11.95
CA GLY A 196 -5.47 -2.73 11.11
C GLY A 196 -4.10 -2.74 11.82
N ILE A 197 -4.06 -2.28 13.08
CA ILE A 197 -2.84 -2.29 13.91
C ILE A 197 -2.35 -3.73 14.13
N ALA A 198 -3.22 -4.66 14.47
CA ALA A 198 -2.83 -6.05 14.70
C ALA A 198 -2.21 -6.68 13.43
N LEU A 199 -2.83 -6.47 12.26
CA LEU A 199 -2.27 -6.92 10.99
C LEU A 199 -0.95 -6.23 10.67
N TRP A 200 -0.86 -4.94 10.93
CA TRP A 200 0.35 -4.15 10.70
C TRP A 200 1.53 -4.62 11.56
N VAL A 201 1.30 -4.85 12.84
CA VAL A 201 2.32 -5.39 13.75
C VAL A 201 2.77 -6.77 13.30
N VAL A 202 1.85 -7.66 12.96
CA VAL A 202 2.18 -9.02 12.52
C VAL A 202 3.03 -8.99 11.24
N ILE A 203 2.61 -8.24 10.21
CA ILE A 203 3.35 -8.20 8.94
C ILE A 203 4.70 -7.48 9.11
N SER A 204 4.76 -6.44 9.93
CA SER A 204 5.99 -5.69 10.19
C SER A 204 7.02 -6.56 10.92
N LEU A 205 6.63 -7.22 12.01
CA LEU A 205 7.53 -8.07 12.79
C LEU A 205 7.96 -9.33 12.03
N SER A 206 7.04 -9.97 11.29
CA SER A 206 7.39 -11.14 10.49
C SER A 206 8.37 -10.79 9.37
N THR A 207 8.23 -9.63 8.75
CA THR A 207 9.15 -9.17 7.70
C THR A 207 10.51 -8.79 8.31
N LEU A 208 10.53 -8.11 9.45
CA LEU A 208 11.79 -7.82 10.15
C LEU A 208 12.53 -9.11 10.55
N ALA A 209 11.80 -10.08 11.09
CA ALA A 209 12.39 -11.37 11.42
C ALA A 209 12.96 -12.07 10.18
N TYR A 210 12.24 -12.03 9.05
CA TYR A 210 12.73 -12.59 7.80
C TYR A 210 14.02 -11.91 7.33
N ILE A 211 14.05 -10.57 7.31
CA ILE A 211 15.24 -9.81 6.90
C ILE A 211 16.43 -10.13 7.82
N TYR A 212 16.20 -10.17 9.13
CA TYR A 212 17.28 -10.43 10.11
C TYR A 212 17.88 -11.82 10.01
N TYR A 213 17.08 -12.84 9.64
CA TYR A 213 17.57 -14.23 9.59
C TYR A 213 17.97 -14.72 8.21
N PHE A 214 17.51 -14.07 7.12
CA PHE A 214 17.64 -14.61 5.75
C PHE A 214 18.16 -13.60 4.72
N ALA A 215 18.26 -12.32 5.03
CA ALA A 215 18.87 -11.31 4.17
C ALA A 215 20.24 -10.90 4.68
#